data_f89d831a4efb393eb40b7444f62eb6b8
#
_entry.id   f89d831a4efb393eb40b7444f62eb6b8
#
_cell.length_a   1.000
_cell.length_b   1.000
_cell.length_c   1.000
_cell.angle_alpha   90.00
_cell.angle_beta   90.00
_cell.angle_gamma   90.00
#
_symmetry.space_group_name_H-M   'P 1'
#
loop_
_entity.id
_entity.type
_entity.pdbx_description
1 polymer ?
#
loop_
_entity_poly.entity_id
_entity_poly.type
_entity_poly.pdbx_seq_one_letter_code
_entity_poly.pdbx_strand_id
1 'polypeptide(L)'
;TLSRSSAASDVYKRQGDWGHQPLPYPTEEEINSNVQCNVGNCKRPLCAEQFISGIGFTKLFNEKYGTSLRTREIVALEAVGDERAKKEFELYEDRFARLISVMIGIVDPEVIVFGGGMSNVGRLYDNIPKLLPKYTFSDKIRNKILRNTHGDSSGVRGAAWLWDSDKF
;
A
#
# COMPACT_ATOMS: atom_id res chain seq x y z
N THR A 1 7.22 -26.53 -0.06
CA THR A 1 7.31 -25.33 0.81
C THR A 1 6.21 -24.38 0.36
N LEU A 2 5.08 -24.39 1.07
CA LEU A 2 4.00 -23.43 0.88
C LEU A 2 4.56 -22.04 1.17
N SER A 3 4.58 -21.17 0.17
CA SER A 3 4.89 -19.77 0.37
C SER A 3 3.84 -19.17 1.30
N ARG A 4 4.22 -18.19 2.10
CA ARG A 4 3.40 -17.58 3.15
C ARG A 4 2.29 -16.65 2.60
N SER A 5 1.65 -16.99 1.49
CA SER A 5 0.40 -16.35 1.10
C SER A 5 -0.71 -16.83 2.04
N SER A 6 -1.69 -15.99 2.32
CA SER A 6 -2.81 -16.40 3.16
C SER A 6 -3.44 -17.65 2.56
N ALA A 7 -3.66 -18.71 3.35
CA ALA A 7 -4.16 -20.00 2.91
C ALA A 7 -5.43 -19.89 2.02
N ALA A 8 -6.24 -18.85 2.23
CA ALA A 8 -7.44 -18.60 1.45
C ALA A 8 -7.16 -18.21 -0.01
N SER A 9 -6.05 -17.51 -0.31
CA SER A 9 -5.70 -17.13 -1.68
C SER A 9 -5.08 -18.29 -2.46
N ASP A 10 -4.43 -19.23 -1.77
CA ASP A 10 -3.81 -20.39 -2.39
C ASP A 10 -4.84 -21.50 -2.76
N VAL A 11 -5.83 -21.74 -1.90
CA VAL A 11 -6.80 -22.81 -2.09
C VAL A 11 -7.69 -22.61 -3.33
N TYR A 12 -8.01 -21.37 -3.65
CA TYR A 12 -8.95 -21.08 -4.76
C TYR A 12 -8.29 -20.41 -5.97
N LYS A 13 -7.01 -20.08 -5.91
CA LYS A 13 -6.31 -19.29 -6.96
C LYS A 13 -7.10 -18.05 -7.41
N ARG A 14 -7.97 -17.55 -6.55
CA ARG A 14 -8.75 -16.33 -6.78
C ARG A 14 -7.90 -15.16 -6.30
N GLN A 15 -7.24 -14.51 -7.23
CA GLN A 15 -6.38 -13.39 -6.93
C GLN A 15 -7.15 -12.09 -7.08
N GLY A 16 -7.78 -11.66 -6.00
CA GLY A 16 -8.20 -10.29 -5.84
C GLY A 16 -7.06 -9.39 -5.35
N ASP A 17 -5.87 -9.57 -5.91
CA ASP A 17 -4.67 -8.82 -5.53
C ASP A 17 -4.53 -7.58 -6.39
N TRP A 18 -5.19 -6.52 -5.98
CA TRP A 18 -5.19 -5.23 -6.68
C TRP A 18 -3.84 -4.50 -6.61
N GLY A 19 -2.97 -4.84 -5.66
CA GLY A 19 -1.62 -4.28 -5.55
C GLY A 19 -0.72 -4.63 -6.72
N HIS A 20 -0.97 -5.76 -7.39
CA HIS A 20 -0.21 -6.20 -8.55
C HIS A 20 -0.71 -5.67 -9.89
N GLN A 21 -1.49 -4.61 -9.92
CA GLN A 21 -1.84 -3.90 -11.14
C GLN A 21 -0.79 -2.82 -11.50
N PRO A 22 -0.80 -2.31 -12.73
CA PRO A 22 0.02 -1.16 -13.10
C PRO A 22 -0.32 0.06 -12.24
N LEU A 23 0.69 0.84 -11.86
CA LEU A 23 0.49 2.11 -11.16
C LEU A 23 -0.36 3.05 -12.05
N PRO A 24 -1.52 3.54 -11.59
CA PRO A 24 -2.38 4.41 -12.38
C PRO A 24 -1.72 5.77 -12.61
N TYR A 25 -1.96 6.35 -13.80
CA TYR A 25 -1.48 7.69 -14.17
C TYR A 25 0.01 7.92 -13.85
N PRO A 26 0.92 7.04 -14.29
CA PRO A 26 2.32 7.15 -13.94
C PRO A 26 2.93 8.42 -14.52
N THR A 27 3.80 9.08 -13.78
CA THR A 27 4.59 10.22 -14.24
C THR A 27 5.72 9.75 -15.18
N GLU A 28 6.30 10.66 -15.95
CA GLU A 28 7.46 10.35 -16.79
C GLU A 28 8.65 9.80 -15.97
N GLU A 29 8.88 10.36 -14.78
CA GLU A 29 9.92 9.88 -13.86
C GLU A 29 9.66 8.45 -13.43
N GLU A 30 8.41 8.10 -13.13
CA GLU A 30 8.02 6.73 -12.75
C GLU A 30 8.16 5.76 -13.92
N ILE A 31 7.75 6.16 -15.12
CA ILE A 31 7.90 5.36 -16.36
C ILE A 31 9.38 5.07 -16.63
N ASN A 32 10.24 6.07 -16.49
CA ASN A 32 11.66 5.96 -16.74
C ASN A 32 12.45 5.30 -15.61
N SER A 33 11.84 5.06 -14.46
CA SER A 33 12.50 4.48 -13.29
C SER A 33 12.90 3.02 -13.46
N ASN A 34 12.38 2.32 -14.47
CA ASN A 34 12.57 0.88 -14.72
C ASN A 34 12.26 -0.01 -13.49
N VAL A 35 11.42 0.46 -12.58
CA VAL A 35 11.04 -0.29 -11.38
C VAL A 35 10.20 -1.50 -11.79
N GLN A 36 10.70 -2.70 -11.45
CA GLN A 36 10.01 -3.96 -11.69
C GLN A 36 9.58 -4.61 -10.38
N CYS A 37 8.47 -5.28 -10.40
CA CYS A 37 8.00 -6.06 -9.27
C CYS A 37 8.87 -7.29 -9.04
N ASN A 38 9.32 -7.47 -7.80
CA ASN A 38 10.10 -8.62 -7.36
C ASN A 38 9.35 -9.47 -6.32
N VAL A 39 8.05 -9.28 -6.18
CA VAL A 39 7.21 -10.04 -5.25
C VAL A 39 6.68 -11.29 -5.95
N GLY A 40 7.00 -12.46 -5.42
CA GLY A 40 6.60 -13.74 -5.99
C GLY A 40 7.03 -13.89 -7.45
N ASN A 41 6.10 -14.29 -8.30
CA ASN A 41 6.30 -14.47 -9.74
C ASN A 41 5.95 -13.22 -10.56
N CYS A 42 5.56 -12.12 -9.93
CA CYS A 42 5.28 -10.87 -10.63
C CYS A 42 6.58 -10.23 -11.11
N LYS A 43 6.68 -9.98 -12.40
CA LYS A 43 7.81 -9.30 -13.05
C LYS A 43 7.35 -8.06 -13.82
N ARG A 44 6.14 -7.57 -13.51
CA ARG A 44 5.53 -6.47 -14.24
C ARG A 44 6.29 -5.16 -13.98
N PRO A 45 6.54 -4.36 -15.02
CA PRO A 45 7.03 -3.00 -14.83
C PRO A 45 5.92 -2.15 -14.21
N LEU A 46 6.29 -1.13 -13.50
CA LEU A 46 5.37 -0.17 -12.86
C LEU A 46 4.28 -0.83 -12.01
N CYS A 47 4.57 -1.99 -11.44
CA CYS A 47 3.63 -2.67 -10.54
C CYS A 47 3.40 -1.83 -9.29
N ALA A 48 2.16 -1.52 -8.97
CA ALA A 48 1.78 -0.67 -7.83
C ALA A 48 2.37 -1.17 -6.51
N GLU A 49 2.46 -2.49 -6.29
CA GLU A 49 3.06 -3.10 -5.10
C GLU A 49 4.46 -2.55 -4.78
N GLN A 50 5.27 -2.24 -5.79
CA GLN A 50 6.62 -1.70 -5.59
C GLN A 50 6.62 -0.26 -5.08
N PHE A 51 5.55 0.46 -5.31
CA PHE A 51 5.44 1.87 -4.93
C PHE A 51 4.65 2.08 -3.65
N ILE A 52 3.69 1.19 -3.34
CA ILE A 52 2.75 1.37 -2.22
C ILE A 52 2.94 0.38 -1.06
N SER A 53 3.70 -0.70 -1.23
CA SER A 53 4.04 -1.55 -0.09
C SER A 53 5.14 -0.92 0.76
N GLY A 54 5.15 -1.21 2.07
CA GLY A 54 6.22 -0.74 2.95
C GLY A 54 7.59 -1.24 2.54
N ILE A 55 7.68 -2.46 1.98
CA ILE A 55 8.92 -3.04 1.46
C ILE A 55 9.38 -2.28 0.22
N GLY A 56 8.46 -2.03 -0.73
CA GLY A 56 8.75 -1.29 -1.95
C GLY A 56 9.17 0.15 -1.65
N PHE A 57 8.43 0.86 -0.79
CA PHE A 57 8.78 2.20 -0.33
C PHE A 57 10.19 2.27 0.27
N THR A 58 10.50 1.35 1.18
CA THR A 58 11.80 1.28 1.82
C THR A 58 12.93 1.02 0.82
N LYS A 59 12.70 0.11 -0.13
CA LYS A 59 13.67 -0.20 -1.17
C LYS A 59 13.95 1.03 -2.03
N LEU A 60 12.91 1.70 -2.54
CA LEU A 60 13.06 2.88 -3.39
C LEU A 60 13.77 4.02 -2.66
N PHE A 61 13.45 4.25 -1.38
CA PHE A 61 14.14 5.23 -0.55
C PHE A 61 15.63 4.92 -0.44
N ASN A 62 15.96 3.70 -0.05
CA ASN A 62 17.34 3.29 0.16
C ASN A 62 18.17 3.34 -1.13
N GLU A 63 17.63 2.90 -2.26
CA GLU A 63 18.28 2.98 -3.57
C GLU A 63 18.54 4.43 -3.98
N LYS A 64 17.57 5.31 -3.78
CA LYS A 64 17.67 6.73 -4.17
C LYS A 64 18.68 7.50 -3.34
N TYR A 65 18.75 7.23 -2.04
CA TYR A 65 19.58 8.01 -1.10
C TYR A 65 20.83 7.28 -0.60
N GLY A 66 21.12 6.07 -1.12
CA GLY A 66 22.28 5.29 -0.73
C GLY A 66 22.26 4.88 0.75
N THR A 67 21.08 4.54 1.29
CA THR A 67 20.90 4.19 2.70
C THR A 67 20.51 2.72 2.87
N SER A 68 20.45 2.25 4.12
CA SER A 68 20.02 0.88 4.48
C SER A 68 19.03 0.91 5.64
N LEU A 69 18.11 1.87 5.59
CA LEU A 69 17.12 2.10 6.63
C LEU A 69 15.95 1.11 6.51
N ARG A 70 15.30 0.83 7.64
CA ARG A 70 14.01 0.14 7.70
C ARG A 70 12.87 1.15 7.59
N THR A 71 11.69 0.71 7.19
CA THR A 71 10.50 1.57 7.04
C THR A 71 10.27 2.45 8.26
N ARG A 72 10.36 1.89 9.47
CA ARG A 72 10.17 2.63 10.73
C ARG A 72 11.19 3.74 10.96
N GLU A 73 12.41 3.56 10.46
CA GLU A 73 13.49 4.55 10.56
C GLU A 73 13.25 5.70 9.60
N ILE A 74 12.74 5.41 8.40
CA ILE A 74 12.32 6.45 7.44
C ILE A 74 11.13 7.26 7.99
N VAL A 75 10.17 6.58 8.64
CA VAL A 75 9.06 7.26 9.35
C VAL A 75 9.59 8.17 10.45
N ALA A 76 10.58 7.72 11.22
CA ALA A 76 11.19 8.54 12.27
C ALA A 76 11.95 9.74 11.71
N LEU A 77 12.64 9.61 10.56
CA LEU A 77 13.28 10.71 9.86
C LEU A 77 12.27 11.78 9.44
N GLU A 78 11.14 11.37 8.91
CA GLU A 78 10.06 12.30 8.52
C GLU A 78 9.54 13.06 9.73
N ALA A 79 9.32 12.39 10.86
CA ALA A 79 8.84 13.00 12.10
C ALA A 79 9.77 14.07 12.68
N VAL A 80 11.08 13.99 12.39
CA VAL A 80 12.07 15.02 12.79
C VAL A 80 12.36 16.04 11.70
N GLY A 81 11.61 16.00 10.59
CA GLY A 81 11.68 16.99 9.52
C GLY A 81 12.75 16.77 8.46
N ASP A 82 13.21 15.52 8.26
CA ASP A 82 14.11 15.20 7.15
C ASP A 82 13.39 15.41 5.80
N GLU A 83 13.89 16.34 5.00
CA GLU A 83 13.27 16.74 3.74
C GLU A 83 13.22 15.59 2.70
N ARG A 84 14.15 14.64 2.75
CA ARG A 84 14.18 13.47 1.88
C ARG A 84 13.00 12.55 2.21
N ALA A 85 12.86 12.25 3.50
CA ALA A 85 11.77 11.40 3.99
C ALA A 85 10.41 12.06 3.71
N LYS A 86 10.27 13.35 3.96
CA LYS A 86 9.05 14.11 3.66
C LYS A 86 8.68 14.03 2.19
N LYS A 87 9.63 14.30 1.28
CA LYS A 87 9.42 14.22 -0.18
C LYS A 87 8.97 12.82 -0.63
N GLU A 88 9.61 11.76 -0.12
CA GLU A 88 9.24 10.39 -0.51
C GLU A 88 7.88 9.97 0.05
N PHE A 89 7.48 10.47 1.23
CA PHE A 89 6.12 10.27 1.72
C PHE A 89 5.08 11.02 0.90
N GLU A 90 5.35 12.24 0.44
CA GLU A 90 4.46 12.96 -0.47
C GLU A 90 4.24 12.19 -1.79
N LEU A 91 5.30 11.63 -2.37
CA LEU A 91 5.22 10.78 -3.54
C LEU A 91 4.45 9.47 -3.26
N TYR A 92 4.69 8.86 -2.11
CA TYR A 92 3.97 7.66 -1.68
C TYR A 92 2.46 7.92 -1.55
N GLU A 93 2.10 9.01 -0.90
CA GLU A 93 0.71 9.43 -0.70
C GLU A 93 -0.01 9.70 -2.02
N ASP A 94 0.66 10.38 -2.96
CA ASP A 94 0.13 10.64 -4.30
C ASP A 94 -0.11 9.33 -5.08
N ARG A 95 0.85 8.42 -5.08
CA ARG A 95 0.75 7.09 -5.72
C ARG A 95 -0.38 6.28 -5.11
N PHE A 96 -0.50 6.31 -3.81
CA PHE A 96 -1.54 5.56 -3.11
C PHE A 96 -2.93 6.16 -3.36
N ALA A 97 -3.06 7.50 -3.41
CA ALA A 97 -4.31 8.16 -3.78
C ALA A 97 -4.74 7.81 -5.22
N ARG A 98 -3.82 7.77 -6.18
CA ARG A 98 -4.09 7.32 -7.56
C ARG A 98 -4.63 5.89 -7.59
N LEU A 99 -4.02 5.00 -6.83
CA LEU A 99 -4.44 3.60 -6.77
C LEU A 99 -5.82 3.43 -6.11
N ILE A 100 -6.06 4.13 -4.99
CA ILE A 100 -7.36 4.13 -4.29
C ILE A 100 -8.45 4.71 -5.19
N SER A 101 -8.17 5.73 -5.99
CA SER A 101 -9.16 6.34 -6.88
C SER A 101 -9.70 5.35 -7.92
N VAL A 102 -8.86 4.45 -8.43
CA VAL A 102 -9.30 3.37 -9.32
C VAL A 102 -10.26 2.42 -8.61
N MET A 103 -9.95 2.04 -7.36
CA MET A 103 -10.81 1.18 -6.57
C MET A 103 -12.15 1.86 -6.25
N ILE A 104 -12.14 3.15 -5.92
CA ILE A 104 -13.36 3.94 -5.71
C ILE A 104 -14.20 3.95 -6.99
N GLY A 105 -13.57 4.18 -8.15
CA GLY A 105 -14.27 4.20 -9.44
C GLY A 105 -14.91 2.87 -9.86
N ILE A 106 -14.43 1.75 -9.35
CA ILE A 106 -14.93 0.41 -9.71
C ILE A 106 -15.92 -0.14 -8.67
N VAL A 107 -15.63 0.03 -7.38
CA VAL A 107 -16.34 -0.64 -6.28
C VAL A 107 -17.16 0.34 -5.44
N ASP A 108 -16.78 1.62 -5.42
CA ASP A 108 -17.38 2.69 -4.59
C ASP A 108 -17.62 2.26 -3.13
N PRO A 109 -16.59 1.83 -2.39
CA PRO A 109 -16.74 1.35 -1.03
C PRO A 109 -17.07 2.51 -0.08
N GLU A 110 -17.99 2.33 0.86
CA GLU A 110 -18.27 3.34 1.88
C GLU A 110 -17.07 3.60 2.80
N VAL A 111 -16.30 2.54 3.08
CA VAL A 111 -15.16 2.56 4.01
C VAL A 111 -13.97 1.82 3.41
N ILE A 112 -12.81 2.44 3.51
CA ILE A 112 -11.51 1.85 3.16
C ILE A 112 -10.69 1.75 4.44
N VAL A 113 -10.24 0.55 4.79
CA VAL A 113 -9.44 0.31 5.99
C VAL A 113 -8.03 -0.10 5.58
N PHE A 114 -7.02 0.64 6.04
CA PHE A 114 -5.63 0.27 5.79
C PHE A 114 -5.17 -0.81 6.76
N GLY A 115 -4.44 -1.79 6.22
CA GLY A 115 -3.81 -2.87 6.97
C GLY A 115 -2.30 -2.92 6.75
N GLY A 116 -1.62 -3.84 7.47
CA GLY A 116 -0.18 -4.00 7.40
C GLY A 116 0.62 -2.85 8.03
N GLY A 117 1.94 -2.91 7.96
CA GLY A 117 2.84 -1.98 8.67
C GLY A 117 2.64 -0.51 8.31
N MET A 118 2.31 -0.20 7.06
CA MET A 118 2.08 1.18 6.62
C MET A 118 0.81 1.80 7.23
N SER A 119 -0.14 1.00 7.70
CA SER A 119 -1.32 1.50 8.40
C SER A 119 -1.02 2.23 9.72
N ASN A 120 0.20 2.09 10.25
CA ASN A 120 0.65 2.81 11.43
C ASN A 120 1.11 4.24 11.14
N VAL A 121 1.29 4.61 9.88
CA VAL A 121 1.75 5.94 9.45
C VAL A 121 0.58 6.92 9.45
N GLY A 122 0.53 7.80 10.46
CA GLY A 122 -0.60 8.69 10.73
C GLY A 122 -0.93 9.64 9.59
N ARG A 123 0.09 10.24 8.98
CA ARG A 123 -0.07 11.22 7.90
C ARG A 123 -0.84 10.71 6.68
N LEU A 124 -0.87 9.39 6.45
CA LEU A 124 -1.61 8.80 5.32
C LEU A 124 -3.12 9.05 5.44
N TYR A 125 -3.65 9.04 6.66
CA TYR A 125 -5.08 9.28 6.92
C TYR A 125 -5.47 10.75 6.77
N ASP A 126 -4.53 11.66 6.95
CA ASP A 126 -4.73 13.10 6.82
C ASP A 126 -4.54 13.59 5.39
N ASN A 127 -3.61 13.00 4.65
CA ASN A 127 -3.17 13.51 3.35
C ASN A 127 -3.83 12.80 2.17
N ILE A 128 -3.97 11.47 2.19
CA ILE A 128 -4.59 10.73 1.09
C ILE A 128 -6.00 11.22 0.77
N PRO A 129 -6.90 11.46 1.76
CA PRO A 129 -8.23 11.99 1.47
C PRO A 129 -8.22 13.33 0.72
N LYS A 130 -7.22 14.18 0.98
CA LYS A 130 -7.07 15.48 0.31
C LYS A 130 -6.62 15.36 -1.14
N LEU A 131 -5.94 14.26 -1.48
CA LEU A 131 -5.44 13.98 -2.83
C LEU A 131 -6.48 13.28 -3.71
N LEU A 132 -7.44 12.55 -3.13
CA LEU A 132 -8.44 11.80 -3.88
C LEU A 132 -9.24 12.64 -4.89
N PRO A 133 -9.69 13.89 -4.59
CA PRO A 133 -10.42 14.69 -5.55
C PRO A 133 -9.68 14.97 -6.86
N LYS A 134 -8.35 14.93 -6.82
CA LYS A 134 -7.50 15.09 -8.01
C LYS A 134 -7.62 13.93 -9.01
N TYR A 135 -8.00 12.75 -8.53
CA TYR A 135 -7.96 11.50 -9.30
C TYR A 135 -9.32 10.82 -9.44
N THR A 136 -10.33 11.25 -8.72
CA THR A 136 -11.69 10.72 -8.82
C THR A 136 -12.55 11.57 -9.73
N PHE A 137 -13.55 10.95 -10.35
CA PHE A 137 -14.50 11.67 -11.21
C PHE A 137 -15.42 12.59 -10.40
N SER A 138 -15.72 12.23 -9.15
CA SER A 138 -16.63 12.99 -8.29
C SER A 138 -15.90 14.10 -7.54
N ASP A 139 -16.49 15.29 -7.50
CA ASP A 139 -16.04 16.43 -6.68
C ASP A 139 -16.33 16.23 -5.18
N LYS A 140 -17.20 15.28 -4.84
CA LYS A 140 -17.57 14.94 -3.46
C LYS A 140 -17.26 13.48 -3.14
N ILE A 141 -16.15 13.29 -2.46
CA ILE A 141 -15.73 11.96 -2.00
C ILE A 141 -16.39 11.70 -0.65
N ARG A 142 -17.21 10.65 -0.56
CA ARG A 142 -17.88 10.21 0.66
C ARG A 142 -17.18 9.02 1.32
N ASN A 143 -16.27 8.40 0.62
CA ASN A 143 -15.51 7.24 1.08
C ASN A 143 -14.66 7.62 2.29
N LYS A 144 -14.79 6.87 3.38
CA LYS A 144 -14.04 7.10 4.61
C LYS A 144 -12.79 6.24 4.61
N ILE A 145 -11.63 6.84 4.87
CA ILE A 145 -10.37 6.11 5.10
C ILE A 145 -10.19 6.00 6.60
N LEU A 146 -10.18 4.78 7.12
CA LEU A 146 -10.12 4.51 8.56
C LEU A 146 -8.91 3.66 8.93
N ARG A 147 -8.46 3.84 10.17
CA ARG A 147 -7.47 2.93 10.77
C ARG A 147 -8.13 1.60 11.09
N ASN A 148 -7.36 0.53 10.98
CA ASN A 148 -7.78 -0.76 11.51
C ASN A 148 -7.84 -0.70 13.06
N THR A 149 -8.78 -1.42 13.66
CA THR A 149 -8.97 -1.47 15.12
C THR A 149 -8.10 -2.53 15.80
N HIS A 150 -7.51 -3.43 15.04
CA HIS A 150 -6.78 -4.58 15.56
C HIS A 150 -5.27 -4.56 15.26
N GLY A 151 -4.74 -3.42 14.83
CA GLY A 151 -3.33 -3.22 14.49
C GLY A 151 -2.92 -3.83 13.15
N ASP A 152 -1.63 -3.77 12.86
CA ASP A 152 -1.03 -4.19 11.59
C ASP A 152 -1.14 -5.70 11.30
N SER A 153 -1.36 -6.50 12.33
CA SER A 153 -1.48 -7.96 12.26
C SER A 153 -2.93 -8.45 12.08
N SER A 154 -3.86 -7.59 11.67
CA SER A 154 -5.28 -7.93 11.50
C SER A 154 -5.53 -9.12 10.57
N GLY A 155 -4.72 -9.27 9.51
CA GLY A 155 -4.81 -10.41 8.59
C GLY A 155 -4.50 -11.75 9.26
N VAL A 156 -3.47 -11.79 10.11
CA VAL A 156 -3.09 -13.00 10.88
C VAL A 156 -4.19 -13.36 11.88
N ARG A 157 -4.76 -12.37 12.55
CA ARG A 157 -5.89 -12.57 13.49
C ARG A 157 -7.13 -13.08 12.77
N GLY A 158 -7.45 -12.50 11.61
CA GLY A 158 -8.57 -12.96 10.79
C GLY A 158 -8.38 -14.41 10.31
N ALA A 159 -7.18 -14.79 9.91
CA ALA A 159 -6.86 -16.18 9.56
C ALA A 159 -7.01 -17.14 10.76
N ALA A 160 -6.64 -16.70 11.97
CA ALA A 160 -6.81 -17.49 13.17
C ALA A 160 -8.30 -17.72 13.52
N TRP A 161 -9.18 -16.78 13.20
CA TRP A 161 -10.62 -16.92 13.42
C TRP A 161 -11.32 -17.91 12.47
N LEU A 162 -10.67 -18.26 11.36
CA LEU A 162 -11.16 -19.31 10.46
C LEU A 162 -10.90 -20.72 11.02
N TRP A 163 -10.11 -20.82 12.10
CA TRP A 163 -9.80 -22.06 12.75
C TRP A 163 -10.89 -22.40 13.77
N ASP A 164 -11.55 -23.52 13.54
CA ASP A 164 -12.61 -24.01 14.42
C ASP A 164 -11.96 -24.62 15.69
N SER A 165 -12.11 -23.91 16.83
CA SER A 165 -11.55 -24.35 18.11
C SER A 165 -12.16 -25.68 18.62
N ASP A 166 -13.31 -26.08 18.08
CA ASP A 166 -14.03 -27.27 18.53
C ASP A 166 -13.54 -28.57 17.85
N LYS A 167 -12.44 -28.49 17.08
CA LYS A 167 -11.83 -29.63 16.38
C LYS A 167 -10.55 -30.18 17.01
N PHE A 168 -10.24 -29.76 18.27
CA PHE A 168 -9.12 -30.29 19.05
C PHE A 168 -9.55 -30.72 20.43
#